data_ce6497359a509ad9edc720ed4ae77dca
#
_entry.id   ce6497359a509ad9edc720ed4ae77dca
#
_cell.length_a   1.000
_cell.length_b   1.000
_cell.length_c   1.000
_cell.angle_alpha   90.00
_cell.angle_beta   90.00
_cell.angle_gamma   90.00
#
_symmetry.space_group_name_H-M   'P 1'
#
loop_
_entity.id
_entity.type
_entity.pdbx_description
1 polymer ?
#
loop_
_entity_poly.entity_id
_entity_poly.type
_entity_poly.pdbx_seq_one_letter_code
_entity_poly.pdbx_strand_id
1 'polypeptide(L)'
;GDELQPGVQKMVKVFIAIKRRLQSGDKMAGRHGNKGVVSRILPVEDMPYMADGRTVDIVLNPLGVPSRMNIGQILEVHLGWAAKGIGERINKMLVEQRKVAELREFLDKLYNTSGKQENLDEFSDDEILNLAQHLRRGMTFASPVFDGADEAEIKHMLELAYPSEDPD
;
A
#
# COMPACT_ATOMS: atom_id res chain seq x y z
N GLY A 1 40.15 23.81 1.13
CA GLY A 1 40.06 24.29 -0.26
C GLY A 1 40.19 23.14 -1.23
N ASP A 2 39.45 23.18 -2.28
CA ASP A 2 39.49 22.16 -3.33
C ASP A 2 40.82 22.22 -4.03
N GLU A 3 41.60 21.13 -3.99
CA GLU A 3 42.82 21.00 -4.71
C GLU A 3 42.52 20.76 -6.17
N LEU A 4 42.76 21.78 -6.99
CA LEU A 4 42.71 21.68 -8.44
C LEU A 4 44.04 21.19 -8.98
N GLN A 5 44.00 20.38 -10.04
CA GLN A 5 45.20 19.92 -10.69
C GLN A 5 45.97 21.12 -11.32
N PRO A 6 47.31 21.04 -11.46
CA PRO A 6 48.10 22.12 -12.10
C PRO A 6 47.54 22.48 -13.48
N GLY A 7 47.33 23.78 -13.72
CA GLY A 7 46.80 24.29 -14.99
C GLY A 7 45.27 24.36 -15.07
N VAL A 8 44.54 23.86 -14.07
CA VAL A 8 43.08 23.94 -14.00
C VAL A 8 42.68 25.15 -13.16
N GLN A 9 41.96 26.08 -13.77
CA GLN A 9 41.48 27.28 -13.07
C GLN A 9 40.17 27.07 -12.40
N LYS A 10 39.26 26.23 -12.94
CA LYS A 10 37.94 25.95 -12.41
C LYS A 10 37.48 24.56 -12.81
N MET A 11 36.88 23.85 -11.88
CA MET A 11 36.25 22.57 -12.12
C MET A 11 34.77 22.65 -11.83
N VAL A 12 33.97 22.14 -12.74
CA VAL A 12 32.50 22.08 -12.57
C VAL A 12 32.06 20.63 -12.64
N LYS A 13 31.35 20.17 -11.61
CA LYS A 13 30.69 18.86 -11.62
C LYS A 13 29.26 19.03 -12.10
N VAL A 14 28.88 18.32 -13.13
CA VAL A 14 27.52 18.30 -13.65
C VAL A 14 26.92 16.93 -13.39
N PHE A 15 25.80 16.92 -12.67
CA PHE A 15 25.05 15.70 -12.41
C PHE A 15 23.86 15.62 -13.37
N ILE A 16 23.80 14.51 -14.13
CA ILE A 16 22.72 14.28 -15.08
C ILE A 16 21.84 13.16 -14.55
N ALA A 17 20.54 13.43 -14.40
CA ALA A 17 19.55 12.43 -14.06
C ALA A 17 18.90 11.90 -15.33
N ILE A 18 18.88 10.58 -15.48
CA ILE A 18 18.24 9.89 -16.60
C ILE A 18 17.19 8.94 -16.03
N LYS A 19 15.95 9.11 -16.46
CA LYS A 19 14.86 8.20 -16.12
C LYS A 19 14.77 7.10 -17.17
N ARG A 20 15.23 5.90 -16.83
CA ARG A 20 15.15 4.73 -17.69
C ARG A 20 13.90 3.92 -17.39
N ARG A 21 13.30 3.37 -18.44
CA ARG A 21 12.19 2.42 -18.27
C ARG A 21 12.71 1.05 -17.85
N LEU A 22 11.90 0.34 -17.10
CA LEU A 22 12.18 -1.04 -16.72
C LEU A 22 12.21 -1.92 -17.97
N GLN A 23 13.21 -2.78 -18.05
CA GLN A 23 13.42 -3.71 -19.16
C GLN A 23 13.57 -5.14 -18.64
N SER A 24 13.36 -6.11 -19.52
CA SER A 24 13.69 -7.51 -19.23
C SER A 24 15.18 -7.64 -18.89
N GLY A 25 15.50 -8.39 -17.84
CA GLY A 25 16.84 -8.54 -17.32
C GLY A 25 17.20 -7.57 -16.19
N ASP A 26 16.41 -6.55 -15.95
CA ASP A 26 16.62 -5.64 -14.82
C ASP A 26 16.33 -6.34 -13.49
N LYS A 27 17.16 -6.08 -12.50
CA LYS A 27 17.02 -6.68 -11.18
C LYS A 27 16.12 -5.84 -10.30
N MET A 28 15.13 -6.49 -9.68
CA MET A 28 14.21 -5.87 -8.73
C MET A 28 14.21 -6.63 -7.40
N ALA A 29 13.90 -5.95 -6.34
CA ALA A 29 13.79 -6.54 -5.01
C ALA A 29 12.70 -5.85 -4.19
N GLY A 30 12.10 -6.61 -3.29
CA GLY A 30 11.23 -6.09 -2.25
C GLY A 30 11.99 -5.90 -0.93
N ARG A 31 11.23 -5.74 0.14
CA ARG A 31 11.78 -5.50 1.49
C ARG A 31 12.02 -6.76 2.32
N HIS A 32 11.76 -7.94 1.77
CA HIS A 32 11.80 -9.21 2.48
C HIS A 32 12.87 -10.17 1.93
N GLY A 33 13.95 -9.64 1.35
CA GLY A 33 14.98 -10.47 0.75
C GLY A 33 14.55 -11.15 -0.57
N ASN A 34 13.41 -10.78 -1.09
CA ASN A 34 12.83 -11.30 -2.33
C ASN A 34 13.39 -10.53 -3.54
N LYS A 35 14.46 -11.04 -4.08
CA LYS A 35 15.10 -10.50 -5.28
C LYS A 35 14.74 -11.31 -6.50
N GLY A 36 14.66 -10.65 -7.62
CA GLY A 36 14.37 -11.30 -8.88
C GLY A 36 14.76 -10.45 -10.07
N VAL A 37 14.77 -11.08 -11.22
CA VAL A 37 15.06 -10.44 -12.50
C VAL A 37 13.75 -10.34 -13.28
N VAL A 38 13.52 -9.18 -13.92
CA VAL A 38 12.37 -9.01 -14.80
C VAL A 38 12.52 -9.95 -15.99
N SER A 39 11.66 -10.96 -16.06
CA SER A 39 11.70 -11.94 -17.13
C SER A 39 10.86 -11.54 -18.32
N ARG A 40 9.76 -10.85 -18.10
CA ARG A 40 8.82 -10.48 -19.15
C ARG A 40 8.07 -9.20 -18.81
N ILE A 41 7.81 -8.40 -19.83
CA ILE A 41 6.96 -7.23 -19.74
C ILE A 41 5.74 -7.49 -20.61
N LEU A 42 4.55 -7.41 -20.00
CA LEU A 42 3.29 -7.67 -20.67
C LEU A 42 2.49 -6.38 -20.89
N PRO A 43 1.67 -6.33 -21.95
CA PRO A 43 0.65 -5.29 -22.08
C PRO A 43 -0.33 -5.33 -20.90
N VAL A 44 -0.94 -4.19 -20.59
CA VAL A 44 -1.92 -4.09 -19.49
C VAL A 44 -3.07 -5.07 -19.64
N GLU A 45 -3.50 -5.35 -20.87
CA GLU A 45 -4.62 -6.24 -21.18
C GLU A 45 -4.34 -7.70 -20.80
N ASP A 46 -3.07 -8.10 -20.76
CA ASP A 46 -2.66 -9.47 -20.44
C ASP A 46 -2.36 -9.67 -18.95
N MET A 47 -2.43 -8.61 -18.16
CA MET A 47 -2.19 -8.69 -16.73
C MET A 47 -3.43 -9.12 -15.96
N PRO A 48 -3.27 -9.86 -14.83
CA PRO A 48 -4.39 -10.17 -13.95
C PRO A 48 -5.11 -8.91 -13.47
N TYR A 49 -6.41 -8.98 -13.32
CA TYR A 49 -7.23 -7.83 -12.95
C TYR A 49 -8.23 -8.16 -11.85
N MET A 50 -8.63 -7.13 -11.12
CA MET A 50 -9.66 -7.21 -10.08
C MET A 50 -11.05 -7.10 -10.70
N ALA A 51 -12.09 -7.37 -9.90
CA ALA A 51 -13.48 -7.28 -10.33
C ALA A 51 -13.89 -5.89 -10.87
N ASP A 52 -13.25 -4.83 -10.37
CA ASP A 52 -13.44 -3.45 -10.84
C ASP A 52 -12.67 -3.11 -12.13
N GLY A 53 -11.90 -4.05 -12.67
CA GLY A 53 -11.10 -3.88 -13.87
C GLY A 53 -9.68 -3.35 -13.64
N ARG A 54 -9.30 -3.05 -12.41
CA ARG A 54 -7.94 -2.62 -12.09
C ARG A 54 -6.95 -3.77 -12.21
N THR A 55 -5.89 -3.55 -12.95
CA THR A 55 -4.83 -4.55 -13.15
C THR A 55 -3.76 -4.48 -12.08
N VAL A 56 -3.10 -5.61 -11.82
CA VAL A 56 -1.89 -5.64 -11.01
C VAL A 56 -0.71 -5.12 -11.82
N ASP A 57 0.26 -4.53 -11.13
CA ASP A 57 1.44 -3.94 -11.78
C ASP A 57 2.58 -4.95 -11.93
N ILE A 58 2.71 -5.87 -11.00
CA ILE A 58 3.79 -6.86 -10.95
C ILE A 58 3.23 -8.22 -10.56
N VAL A 59 3.65 -9.25 -11.26
CA VAL A 59 3.37 -10.65 -10.91
C VAL A 59 4.68 -11.33 -10.53
N LEU A 60 4.70 -11.93 -9.36
CA LEU A 60 5.86 -12.62 -8.82
C LEU A 60 5.68 -14.14 -8.91
N ASN A 61 6.80 -14.85 -9.12
CA ASN A 61 6.79 -16.30 -9.11
C ASN A 61 6.60 -16.83 -7.68
N PRO A 62 5.51 -17.57 -7.38
CA PRO A 62 5.23 -18.03 -6.04
C PRO A 62 6.24 -19.10 -5.54
N LEU A 63 6.96 -19.75 -6.41
CA LEU A 63 7.97 -20.75 -6.03
C LEU A 63 9.14 -20.13 -5.26
N GLY A 64 9.37 -18.82 -5.39
CA GLY A 64 10.39 -18.10 -4.65
C GLY A 64 10.06 -17.87 -3.18
N VAL A 65 8.83 -18.14 -2.73
CA VAL A 65 8.38 -17.86 -1.36
C VAL A 65 8.66 -19.00 -0.39
N PRO A 66 8.21 -20.24 -0.61
CA PRO A 66 8.33 -21.32 0.38
C PRO A 66 9.77 -21.72 0.66
N SER A 67 10.62 -21.76 -0.37
CA SER A 67 12.02 -22.18 -0.24
C SER A 67 12.88 -21.18 0.53
N ARG A 68 12.48 -19.91 0.58
CA ARG A 68 13.25 -18.82 1.20
C ARG A 68 12.67 -18.33 2.52
N MET A 69 11.57 -18.90 2.96
CA MET A 69 10.90 -18.60 4.25
C MET A 69 10.60 -17.12 4.48
N ASN A 70 10.37 -16.36 3.42
CA ASN A 70 10.04 -14.93 3.47
C ASN A 70 8.53 -14.67 3.35
N ILE A 71 7.75 -15.33 4.18
CA ILE A 71 6.28 -15.27 4.20
C ILE A 71 5.77 -13.86 4.49
N GLY A 72 6.56 -13.04 5.17
CA GLY A 72 6.22 -11.64 5.48
C GLY A 72 5.83 -10.81 4.26
N GLN A 73 6.36 -11.11 3.07
CA GLN A 73 5.98 -10.43 1.84
C GLN A 73 4.51 -10.65 1.46
N ILE A 74 3.97 -11.85 1.73
CA ILE A 74 2.56 -12.16 1.47
C ILE A 74 1.66 -11.40 2.42
N LEU A 75 2.01 -11.35 3.70
CA LEU A 75 1.29 -10.56 4.69
C LEU A 75 1.34 -9.07 4.37
N GLU A 76 2.48 -8.56 3.91
CA GLU A 76 2.63 -7.16 3.47
C GLU A 76 1.70 -6.83 2.30
N VAL A 77 1.63 -7.67 1.29
CA VAL A 77 0.77 -7.47 0.12
C VAL A 77 -0.70 -7.45 0.51
N HIS A 78 -1.14 -8.40 1.34
CA HIS A 78 -2.53 -8.47 1.80
C HIS A 78 -2.90 -7.25 2.65
N LEU A 79 -2.04 -6.86 3.58
CA LEU A 79 -2.28 -5.69 4.42
C LEU A 79 -2.28 -4.39 3.61
N GLY A 80 -1.37 -4.24 2.67
CA GLY A 80 -1.34 -3.10 1.76
C GLY A 80 -2.57 -3.01 0.87
N TRP A 81 -3.05 -4.14 0.39
CA TRP A 81 -4.29 -4.21 -0.37
C TRP A 81 -5.50 -3.80 0.49
N ALA A 82 -5.60 -4.31 1.71
CA ALA A 82 -6.62 -3.91 2.67
C ALA A 82 -6.57 -2.40 2.96
N ALA A 83 -5.38 -1.85 3.23
CA ALA A 83 -5.19 -0.44 3.51
C ALA A 83 -5.67 0.46 2.36
N LYS A 84 -5.32 0.11 1.14
CA LYS A 84 -5.74 0.85 -0.05
C LYS A 84 -7.25 0.74 -0.28
N GLY A 85 -7.82 -0.44 -0.12
CA GLY A 85 -9.26 -0.68 -0.27
C GLY A 85 -10.10 0.07 0.77
N ILE A 86 -9.64 0.13 2.00
CA ILE A 86 -10.27 0.92 3.05
C ILE A 86 -10.26 2.42 2.69
N GLY A 87 -9.12 2.91 2.21
CA GLY A 87 -8.98 4.29 1.75
C GLY A 87 -9.94 4.62 0.60
N GLU A 88 -10.09 3.74 -0.37
CA GLU A 88 -11.03 3.89 -1.48
C GLU A 88 -12.49 3.88 -1.01
N ARG A 89 -12.83 3.02 -0.06
CA ARG A 89 -14.17 2.98 0.52
C ARG A 89 -14.51 4.27 1.25
N ILE A 90 -13.57 4.81 2.03
CA ILE A 90 -13.73 6.11 2.69
C ILE A 90 -13.89 7.23 1.66
N ASN A 91 -13.08 7.24 0.61
CA ASN A 91 -13.18 8.21 -0.46
C ASN A 91 -14.55 8.16 -1.16
N LYS A 92 -15.07 6.95 -1.41
CA LYS A 92 -16.40 6.75 -1.97
C LYS A 92 -17.49 7.33 -1.07
N MET A 93 -17.40 7.12 0.25
CA MET A 93 -18.33 7.70 1.22
C MET A 93 -18.27 9.23 1.21
N LEU A 94 -17.09 9.82 1.08
CA LEU A 94 -16.92 11.27 1.00
C LEU A 94 -17.49 11.86 -0.29
N VAL A 95 -17.27 11.19 -1.43
CA VAL A 95 -17.77 11.63 -2.74
C VAL A 95 -19.29 11.53 -2.82
N GLU A 96 -19.89 10.48 -2.25
CA GLU A 96 -21.34 10.30 -2.18
C GLU A 96 -22.02 11.19 -1.12
N GLN A 97 -21.24 11.99 -0.41
CA GLN A 97 -21.73 12.88 0.66
C GLN A 97 -22.60 12.15 1.70
N ARG A 98 -22.17 10.97 2.07
CA ARG A 98 -22.85 10.20 3.10
C ARG A 98 -22.84 10.94 4.44
N LYS A 99 -23.82 10.66 5.28
CA LYS A 99 -23.94 11.27 6.58
C LYS A 99 -22.70 11.01 7.43
N VAL A 100 -22.26 12.01 8.19
CA VAL A 100 -21.11 11.92 9.10
C VAL A 100 -21.29 10.75 10.09
N ALA A 101 -22.51 10.42 10.49
CA ALA A 101 -22.80 9.28 11.35
C ALA A 101 -22.36 7.94 10.74
N GLU A 102 -22.52 7.74 9.43
CA GLU A 102 -22.08 6.53 8.74
C GLU A 102 -20.56 6.45 8.66
N LEU A 103 -19.88 7.59 8.39
CA LEU A 103 -18.43 7.67 8.43
C LEU A 103 -17.89 7.38 9.83
N ARG A 104 -18.50 7.92 10.85
CA ARG A 104 -18.14 7.69 12.27
C ARG A 104 -18.28 6.22 12.62
N GLU A 105 -19.35 5.58 12.23
CA GLU A 105 -19.57 4.14 12.45
C GLU A 105 -18.51 3.29 11.74
N PHE A 106 -18.19 3.60 10.50
CA PHE A 106 -17.17 2.88 9.73
C PHE A 106 -15.77 3.04 10.34
N LEU A 107 -15.39 4.25 10.72
CA LEU A 107 -14.11 4.54 11.36
C LEU A 107 -14.03 3.89 12.75
N ASP A 108 -15.11 3.84 13.50
CA ASP A 108 -15.16 3.17 14.79
C ASP A 108 -14.91 1.67 14.66
N LYS A 109 -15.57 1.02 13.71
CA LYS A 109 -15.28 -0.39 13.38
C LYS A 109 -13.83 -0.62 12.97
N LEU A 110 -13.28 0.28 12.18
CA LEU A 110 -11.91 0.20 11.68
C LEU A 110 -10.89 0.29 12.82
N TYR A 111 -11.01 1.28 13.68
CA TYR A 111 -10.07 1.50 14.79
C TYR A 111 -10.20 0.46 15.90
N ASN A 112 -11.41 0.00 16.18
CA ASN A 112 -11.63 -1.04 17.19
C ASN A 112 -11.10 -2.41 16.78
N THR A 113 -11.02 -2.66 15.47
CA THR A 113 -10.46 -3.90 14.95
C THR A 113 -8.93 -3.96 15.14
N SER A 114 -8.25 -2.84 15.09
CA SER A 114 -6.78 -2.79 15.24
C SER A 114 -6.30 -2.88 16.70
N GLY A 115 -7.18 -3.11 17.67
CA GLY A 115 -6.84 -3.21 19.08
C GLY A 115 -6.51 -1.89 19.76
N LYS A 116 -6.52 -0.79 19.03
CA LYS A 116 -6.41 0.55 19.57
C LYS A 116 -7.84 1.05 19.85
N GLN A 117 -8.22 1.01 21.12
CA GLN A 117 -9.47 1.62 21.56
C GLN A 117 -9.32 3.13 21.51
N GLU A 118 -9.59 3.72 20.36
CA GLU A 118 -9.78 5.15 20.26
C GLU A 118 -11.27 5.46 20.35
N ASN A 119 -11.63 6.31 21.30
CA ASN A 119 -13.01 6.75 21.46
C ASN A 119 -13.30 7.88 20.47
N LEU A 120 -13.88 7.53 19.33
CA LEU A 120 -14.25 8.49 18.27
C LEU A 120 -15.47 9.35 18.66
N ASP A 121 -16.17 9.02 19.74
CA ASP A 121 -17.30 9.80 20.23
C ASP A 121 -16.91 11.17 20.75
N GLU A 122 -15.64 11.36 21.13
CA GLU A 122 -15.09 12.64 21.56
C GLU A 122 -14.77 13.59 20.39
N PHE A 123 -14.72 13.09 19.16
CA PHE A 123 -14.43 13.90 17.98
C PHE A 123 -15.68 14.60 17.46
N SER A 124 -15.53 15.89 17.11
CA SER A 124 -16.58 16.62 16.42
C SER A 124 -16.78 16.10 14.99
N ASP A 125 -17.91 16.45 14.38
CA ASP A 125 -18.20 16.07 13.00
C ASP A 125 -17.14 16.59 12.02
N ASP A 126 -16.62 17.80 12.23
CA ASP A 126 -15.55 18.37 11.39
C ASP A 126 -14.22 17.61 11.56
N GLU A 127 -13.91 17.16 12.76
CA GLU A 127 -12.73 16.36 13.03
C GLU A 127 -12.83 14.96 12.36
N ILE A 128 -14.00 14.36 12.37
CA ILE A 128 -14.27 13.09 11.67
C ILE A 128 -14.11 13.26 10.16
N LEU A 129 -14.61 14.33 9.57
CA LEU A 129 -14.44 14.62 8.15
C LEU A 129 -12.98 14.86 7.79
N ASN A 130 -12.22 15.56 8.60
CA ASN A 130 -10.79 15.77 8.40
C ASN A 130 -10.03 14.44 8.46
N LEU A 131 -10.32 13.60 9.44
CA LEU A 131 -9.71 12.27 9.56
C LEU A 131 -10.01 11.40 8.32
N ALA A 132 -11.25 11.40 7.85
CA ALA A 132 -11.65 10.70 6.64
C ALA A 132 -10.90 11.21 5.40
N GLN A 133 -10.70 12.50 5.26
CA GLN A 133 -9.93 13.08 4.16
C GLN A 133 -8.45 12.66 4.17
N HIS A 134 -7.86 12.50 5.35
CA HIS A 134 -6.48 12.00 5.46
C HIS A 134 -6.38 10.51 5.10
N LEU A 135 -7.41 9.73 5.39
CA LEU A 135 -7.42 8.28 5.16
C LEU A 135 -7.87 7.87 3.74
N ARG A 136 -8.42 8.79 2.96
CA ARG A 136 -9.00 8.47 1.64
C ARG A 136 -7.99 7.90 0.62
N ARG A 137 -6.70 8.15 0.80
CA ARG A 137 -5.64 7.63 -0.08
C ARG A 137 -5.12 6.27 0.35
N GLY A 138 -5.45 5.84 1.53
CA GLY A 138 -5.04 4.60 2.14
C GLY A 138 -4.83 4.76 3.63
N MET A 139 -5.16 3.74 4.38
CA MET A 139 -4.92 3.71 5.81
C MET A 139 -3.47 3.32 6.09
N THR A 140 -2.84 3.98 7.06
CA THR A 140 -1.51 3.59 7.53
C THR A 140 -1.62 2.58 8.66
N PHE A 141 -0.90 1.46 8.51
CA PHE A 141 -0.75 0.46 9.56
C PHE A 141 0.70 0.39 10.02
N ALA A 142 0.90 -0.01 11.27
CA ALA A 142 2.21 -0.42 11.73
C ALA A 142 2.68 -1.64 10.93
N SER A 143 3.98 -1.75 10.66
CA SER A 143 4.52 -2.88 9.91
C SER A 143 4.20 -4.20 10.61
N PRO A 144 3.71 -5.23 9.91
CA PRO A 144 3.46 -6.55 10.48
C PRO A 144 4.71 -7.19 11.11
N VAL A 145 5.89 -6.77 10.66
CA VAL A 145 7.17 -7.27 11.20
C VAL A 145 7.49 -6.69 12.57
N PHE A 146 7.04 -5.48 12.86
CA PHE A 146 7.41 -4.75 14.08
C PHE A 146 6.27 -4.62 15.10
N ASP A 147 5.02 -4.51 14.66
CA ASP A 147 3.87 -4.33 15.54
C ASP A 147 2.67 -5.20 15.12
N GLY A 148 2.96 -6.29 14.53
CA GLY A 148 2.16 -7.45 14.25
C GLY A 148 0.65 -7.32 14.19
N ALA A 149 0.11 -6.88 13.05
CA ALA A 149 -1.23 -7.34 12.68
C ALA A 149 -1.15 -8.85 12.43
N ASP A 150 -1.92 -9.64 13.15
CA ASP A 150 -1.99 -11.07 12.93
C ASP A 150 -2.81 -11.40 11.66
N GLU A 151 -2.79 -12.68 11.27
CA GLU A 151 -3.51 -13.12 10.07
C GLU A 151 -5.01 -12.85 10.15
N ALA A 152 -5.61 -13.01 11.33
CA ALA A 152 -7.04 -12.75 11.56
C ALA A 152 -7.38 -11.27 11.40
N GLU A 153 -6.54 -10.38 11.90
CA GLU A 153 -6.71 -8.94 11.75
C GLU A 153 -6.61 -8.50 10.29
N ILE A 154 -5.66 -9.06 9.52
CA ILE A 154 -5.51 -8.78 8.09
C ILE A 154 -6.74 -9.24 7.31
N LYS A 155 -7.26 -10.44 7.58
CA LYS A 155 -8.50 -10.94 6.98
C LYS A 155 -9.69 -10.04 7.28
N HIS A 156 -9.82 -9.60 8.52
CA HIS A 156 -10.90 -8.71 8.93
C HIS A 156 -10.80 -7.34 8.23
N MET A 157 -9.60 -6.79 8.10
CA MET A 157 -9.36 -5.54 7.36
C MET A 157 -9.72 -5.68 5.88
N LEU A 158 -9.41 -6.82 5.25
CA LEU A 158 -9.81 -7.10 3.88
C LEU A 158 -11.33 -7.18 3.72
N GLU A 159 -12.03 -7.77 4.67
CA GLU A 159 -13.50 -7.82 4.68
C GLU A 159 -14.12 -6.43 4.82
N LEU A 160 -13.53 -5.55 5.62
CA LEU A 160 -13.96 -4.16 5.73
C LEU A 160 -13.73 -3.38 4.42
N ALA A 161 -12.64 -3.64 3.74
CA ALA A 161 -12.31 -3.00 2.48
C ALA A 161 -13.19 -3.50 1.32
N TYR A 162 -13.39 -4.81 1.25
CA TYR A 162 -14.12 -5.50 0.19
C TYR A 162 -15.14 -6.46 0.81
N PRO A 163 -16.31 -5.94 1.28
CA PRO A 163 -17.34 -6.80 1.84
C PRO A 163 -17.82 -7.79 0.78
N SER A 164 -17.92 -9.07 1.16
CA SER A 164 -18.50 -10.08 0.29
C SER A 164 -19.98 -9.76 0.08
N GLU A 165 -20.42 -9.85 -1.16
CA GLU A 165 -21.84 -9.71 -1.50
C GLU A 165 -22.65 -10.97 -1.14
N ASP A 166 -21.97 -12.07 -0.76
CA ASP A 166 -22.58 -13.32 -0.33
C ASP A 166 -22.76 -13.31 1.19
N PRO A 167 -24.01 -13.43 1.67
CA PRO A 167 -24.31 -13.43 3.09
C PRO A 167 -24.13 -14.80 3.78
N ASP A 168 -23.51 -15.80 3.14
CA ASP A 168 -23.26 -17.14 3.70
C ASP A 168 -21.77 -17.46 3.84
#